data_b5e03b55b05ad3d3bc0ad0eefe0eb3f3
#
_entry.id   b5e03b55b05ad3d3bc0ad0eefe0eb3f3
#
_cell.length_a   1.000
_cell.length_b   1.000
_cell.length_c   1.000
_cell.angle_alpha   90.00
_cell.angle_beta   90.00
_cell.angle_gamma   90.00
#
_symmetry.space_group_name_H-M   'P 1'
#
loop_
_entity.id
_entity.type
_entity.pdbx_description
1 polymer ?
#
loop_
_entity_poly.entity_id
_entity_poly.type
_entity_poly.pdbx_seq_one_letter_code
_entity_poly.pdbx_strand_id
1 'polypeptide(L)'
;MKVILASASQRRQELLIRLCDEFDIMVSDFDEEKVVFKNSIDEYVQNIALGKAMDIKEKLKEDAIIISADTIVTLDDKILGKPKDEEDAFNMIKLLQGRSHKVYSGVVVINTKKDLILKNSVATEVVFSKMNDNEIRKYIETKEPLDKAGAYGIQGIGGIFVEEIRGCYYNVVGLPLNKLKTMLEEAI
;
A
#
# COMPACT_ATOMS: atom_id res chain seq x y z
N MET A 1 -15.14 -20.89 -2.59
CA MET A 1 -15.64 -19.50 -2.62
C MET A 1 -14.60 -18.68 -3.38
N LYS A 2 -15.04 -17.83 -4.27
CA LYS A 2 -14.18 -16.99 -5.10
C LYS A 2 -13.35 -16.02 -4.25
N VAL A 3 -12.08 -15.82 -4.59
CA VAL A 3 -11.22 -14.80 -3.97
C VAL A 3 -11.07 -13.64 -4.95
N ILE A 4 -11.22 -12.41 -4.48
CA ILE A 4 -11.14 -11.20 -5.30
C ILE A 4 -10.14 -10.23 -4.68
N LEU A 5 -9.18 -9.77 -5.48
CA LEU A 5 -8.29 -8.67 -5.13
C LEU A 5 -8.86 -7.35 -5.64
N ALA A 6 -9.27 -6.47 -4.73
CA ALA A 6 -9.80 -5.14 -5.04
C ALA A 6 -8.64 -4.13 -5.29
N SER A 7 -7.79 -4.41 -6.28
CA SER A 7 -6.62 -3.56 -6.57
C SER A 7 -6.09 -3.74 -7.98
N ALA A 8 -5.77 -2.63 -8.66
CA ALA A 8 -5.05 -2.63 -9.93
C ALA A 8 -3.53 -2.81 -9.77
N SER A 9 -2.99 -2.76 -8.56
CA SER A 9 -1.55 -2.81 -8.30
C SER A 9 -0.96 -4.16 -8.68
N GLN A 10 -0.10 -4.18 -9.72
CA GLN A 10 0.63 -5.37 -10.14
C GLN A 10 1.46 -5.96 -8.99
N ARG A 11 2.10 -5.13 -8.17
CA ARG A 11 2.88 -5.58 -7.00
C ARG A 11 2.04 -6.39 -6.00
N ARG A 12 0.79 -5.94 -5.74
CA ARG A 12 -0.13 -6.68 -4.85
C ARG A 12 -0.58 -8.00 -5.47
N GLN A 13 -0.79 -8.04 -6.78
CA GLN A 13 -1.11 -9.28 -7.50
C GLN A 13 0.02 -10.29 -7.38
N GLU A 14 1.27 -9.88 -7.65
CA GLU A 14 2.47 -10.70 -7.53
C GLU A 14 2.71 -11.21 -6.09
N LEU A 15 2.31 -10.43 -5.09
CA LEU A 15 2.40 -10.85 -3.70
C LEU A 15 1.28 -11.81 -3.31
N LEU A 16 0.05 -11.57 -3.76
CA LEU A 16 -1.10 -12.38 -3.36
C LEU A 16 -1.02 -13.82 -3.88
N ILE A 17 -0.42 -14.06 -5.05
CA ILE A 17 -0.14 -15.42 -5.60
C ILE A 17 0.58 -16.31 -4.57
N ARG A 18 1.32 -15.74 -3.62
CA ARG A 18 2.02 -16.51 -2.56
C ARG A 18 1.08 -17.04 -1.47
N LEU A 19 -0.14 -16.55 -1.41
CA LEU A 19 -1.16 -16.95 -0.41
C LEU A 19 -2.39 -17.59 -1.05
N CYS A 20 -2.70 -17.24 -2.30
CA CYS A 20 -3.87 -17.71 -3.01
C CYS A 20 -3.44 -18.11 -4.43
N ASP A 21 -3.62 -19.39 -4.78
CA ASP A 21 -3.22 -19.91 -6.10
C ASP A 21 -4.12 -19.31 -7.21
N GLU A 22 -5.39 -19.03 -6.90
CA GLU A 22 -6.36 -18.47 -7.83
C GLU A 22 -7.14 -17.32 -7.18
N PHE A 23 -7.21 -16.19 -7.87
CA PHE A 23 -8.05 -15.04 -7.51
C PHE A 23 -8.39 -14.20 -8.74
N ASP A 24 -9.49 -13.49 -8.67
CA ASP A 24 -9.85 -12.50 -9.68
C ASP A 24 -9.41 -11.10 -9.25
N ILE A 25 -9.24 -10.24 -10.24
CA ILE A 25 -8.91 -8.84 -10.04
C ILE A 25 -10.14 -8.01 -10.37
N MET A 26 -10.61 -7.21 -9.41
CA MET A 26 -11.64 -6.20 -9.63
C MET A 26 -11.14 -4.86 -9.11
N VAL A 27 -11.01 -3.89 -10.02
CA VAL A 27 -10.55 -2.54 -9.64
C VAL A 27 -11.72 -1.77 -9.05
N SER A 28 -11.50 -1.18 -7.88
CA SER A 28 -12.47 -0.32 -7.21
C SER A 28 -12.46 1.08 -7.81
N ASP A 29 -13.65 1.66 -7.94
CA ASP A 29 -13.88 3.06 -8.33
C ASP A 29 -14.03 3.97 -7.09
N PHE A 30 -13.70 3.46 -5.90
CA PHE A 30 -13.81 4.22 -4.66
C PHE A 30 -12.94 5.46 -4.67
N ASP A 31 -13.55 6.59 -4.37
CA ASP A 31 -12.89 7.89 -4.27
C ASP A 31 -12.18 8.01 -2.90
N GLU A 32 -10.87 7.88 -2.91
CA GLU A 32 -10.04 7.92 -1.70
C GLU A 32 -10.06 9.29 -1.01
N GLU A 33 -10.34 10.39 -1.75
CA GLU A 33 -10.41 11.75 -1.20
C GLU A 33 -11.61 11.93 -0.24
N LYS A 34 -12.61 11.05 -0.31
CA LYS A 34 -13.74 11.04 0.63
C LYS A 34 -13.36 10.61 2.04
N VAL A 35 -12.21 9.96 2.21
CA VAL A 35 -11.75 9.53 3.53
C VAL A 35 -11.07 10.69 4.25
N VAL A 36 -11.72 11.18 5.28
CA VAL A 36 -11.17 12.29 6.10
C VAL A 36 -10.15 11.75 7.09
N PHE A 37 -8.97 12.33 7.10
CA PHE A 37 -7.94 12.04 8.11
C PHE A 37 -8.38 12.55 9.49
N LYS A 38 -8.43 11.65 10.49
CA LYS A 38 -8.87 11.93 11.88
C LYS A 38 -7.76 11.61 12.91
N ASN A 39 -6.58 12.15 12.72
CA ASN A 39 -5.44 12.02 13.65
C ASN A 39 -4.90 10.60 13.89
N SER A 40 -5.35 9.58 13.14
CA SER A 40 -4.82 8.22 13.20
C SER A 40 -4.47 7.74 11.79
N ILE A 41 -3.19 7.54 11.56
CA ILE A 41 -2.68 6.99 10.29
C ILE A 41 -3.20 5.57 10.06
N ASP A 42 -3.22 4.76 11.13
CA ASP A 42 -3.72 3.38 11.08
C ASP A 42 -5.19 3.32 10.65
N GLU A 43 -6.04 4.12 11.27
CA GLU A 43 -7.46 4.20 10.90
C GLU A 43 -7.65 4.75 9.49
N TYR A 44 -6.88 5.75 9.11
CA TYR A 44 -6.99 6.39 7.80
C TYR A 44 -6.72 5.38 6.68
N VAL A 45 -5.60 4.67 6.74
CA VAL A 45 -5.23 3.70 5.71
C VAL A 45 -6.16 2.47 5.69
N GLN A 46 -6.67 2.06 6.87
CA GLN A 46 -7.69 1.01 6.96
C GLN A 46 -9.02 1.44 6.33
N ASN A 47 -9.43 2.69 6.52
CA ASN A 47 -10.68 3.20 5.98
C ASN A 47 -10.62 3.36 4.45
N ILE A 48 -9.48 3.75 3.88
CA ILE A 48 -9.29 3.74 2.43
C ILE A 48 -9.41 2.30 1.89
N ALA A 49 -8.70 1.35 2.51
CA ALA A 49 -8.80 -0.05 2.12
C ALA A 49 -10.23 -0.59 2.25
N LEU A 50 -10.94 -0.23 3.33
CA LEU A 50 -12.34 -0.63 3.54
C LEU A 50 -13.26 -0.07 2.46
N GLY A 51 -13.12 1.22 2.12
CA GLY A 51 -13.91 1.83 1.05
C GLY A 51 -13.76 1.10 -0.28
N LYS A 52 -12.51 0.73 -0.63
CA LYS A 52 -12.24 -0.08 -1.83
C LYS A 52 -12.91 -1.47 -1.78
N ALA A 53 -12.85 -2.15 -0.64
CA ALA A 53 -13.46 -3.47 -0.47
C ALA A 53 -15.00 -3.40 -0.53
N MET A 54 -15.60 -2.37 0.08
CA MET A 54 -17.05 -2.17 0.08
C MET A 54 -17.59 -1.85 -1.31
N ASP A 55 -16.90 -1.01 -2.09
CA ASP A 55 -17.27 -0.74 -3.48
C ASP A 55 -17.30 -2.03 -4.32
N ILE A 56 -16.36 -2.95 -4.11
CA ILE A 56 -16.40 -4.25 -4.78
C ILE A 56 -17.53 -5.12 -4.23
N LYS A 57 -17.76 -5.17 -2.90
CA LYS A 57 -18.86 -5.93 -2.27
C LYS A 57 -20.20 -5.56 -2.89
N GLU A 58 -20.46 -4.28 -3.14
CA GLU A 58 -21.71 -3.78 -3.72
C GLU A 58 -21.92 -4.21 -5.19
N LYS A 59 -20.84 -4.45 -5.93
CA LYS A 59 -20.87 -4.87 -7.34
C LYS A 59 -21.05 -6.38 -7.51
N LEU A 60 -20.82 -7.17 -6.45
CA LEU A 60 -20.88 -8.63 -6.51
C LEU A 60 -22.31 -9.15 -6.40
N LYS A 61 -22.57 -10.24 -7.14
CA LYS A 61 -23.83 -11.00 -7.10
C LYS A 61 -23.69 -12.36 -6.41
N GLU A 62 -22.47 -12.76 -6.12
CA GLU A 62 -22.11 -14.07 -5.57
C GLU A 62 -21.23 -13.90 -4.34
N ASP A 63 -21.25 -14.92 -3.47
CA ASP A 63 -20.39 -14.91 -2.29
C ASP A 63 -18.91 -14.99 -2.64
N ALA A 64 -18.12 -14.14 -2.01
CA ALA A 64 -16.67 -14.06 -2.22
C ALA A 64 -15.89 -13.69 -0.95
N ILE A 65 -14.59 -13.96 -1.01
CA ILE A 65 -13.59 -13.33 -0.15
C ILE A 65 -13.02 -12.14 -0.90
N ILE A 66 -13.19 -10.93 -0.39
CA ILE A 66 -12.66 -9.71 -0.98
C ILE A 66 -11.43 -9.28 -0.18
N ILE A 67 -10.32 -9.07 -0.86
CA ILE A 67 -9.07 -8.57 -0.29
C ILE A 67 -8.80 -7.20 -0.88
N SER A 68 -8.59 -6.22 -0.02
CA SER A 68 -8.14 -4.89 -0.43
C SER A 68 -6.98 -4.41 0.43
N ALA A 69 -6.20 -3.49 -0.10
CA ALA A 69 -5.16 -2.81 0.65
C ALA A 69 -4.96 -1.38 0.14
N ASP A 70 -4.46 -0.54 1.05
CA ASP A 70 -3.94 0.77 0.70
C ASP A 70 -2.60 0.99 1.38
N THR A 71 -1.71 1.82 0.78
CA THR A 71 -0.36 2.02 1.29
C THR A 71 0.01 3.49 1.19
N ILE A 72 0.45 4.05 2.29
CA ILE A 72 0.92 5.43 2.39
C ILE A 72 2.30 5.50 3.04
N VAL A 73 3.04 6.55 2.69
CA VAL A 73 4.32 6.91 3.32
C VAL A 73 4.08 8.11 4.23
N THR A 74 4.72 8.13 5.40
CA THR A 74 4.63 9.26 6.32
C THR A 74 6.01 9.69 6.79
N LEU A 75 6.21 11.00 6.91
CA LEU A 75 7.38 11.61 7.50
C LEU A 75 6.95 12.75 8.42
N ASP A 76 7.38 12.72 9.69
CA ASP A 76 7.01 13.72 10.70
C ASP A 76 5.48 13.95 10.73
N ASP A 77 4.69 12.86 10.77
CA ASP A 77 3.22 12.82 10.74
C ASP A 77 2.56 13.42 9.47
N LYS A 78 3.35 13.79 8.46
CA LYS A 78 2.83 14.20 7.15
C LYS A 78 2.70 13.01 6.24
N ILE A 79 1.55 12.90 5.59
CA ILE A 79 1.29 11.86 4.58
C ILE A 79 1.94 12.30 3.26
N LEU A 80 2.76 11.43 2.70
CA LEU A 80 3.35 11.57 1.37
C LEU A 80 2.63 10.61 0.43
N GLY A 81 1.74 11.17 -0.38
CA GLY A 81 1.02 10.42 -1.42
C GLY A 81 1.90 10.16 -2.64
N LYS A 82 1.26 9.90 -3.78
CA LYS A 82 1.96 9.87 -5.08
C LYS A 82 2.36 11.29 -5.49
N PRO A 83 3.54 11.47 -6.07
CA PRO A 83 3.94 12.78 -6.57
C PRO A 83 3.05 13.21 -7.75
N LYS A 84 2.81 14.51 -7.86
CA LYS A 84 2.02 15.10 -8.94
C LYS A 84 2.81 15.18 -10.25
N ASP A 85 4.10 15.39 -10.13
CA ASP A 85 5.06 15.55 -11.23
C ASP A 85 6.48 15.21 -10.76
N GLU A 86 7.46 15.43 -11.63
CA GLU A 86 8.88 15.14 -11.36
C GLU A 86 9.49 16.05 -10.29
N GLU A 87 9.06 17.31 -10.22
CA GLU A 87 9.55 18.25 -9.22
C GLU A 87 8.98 17.92 -7.84
N ASP A 88 7.73 17.51 -7.76
CA ASP A 88 7.13 17.02 -6.51
C ASP A 88 7.81 15.72 -6.06
N ALA A 89 8.13 14.81 -7.00
CA ALA A 89 8.92 13.60 -6.69
C ALA A 89 10.31 13.95 -6.16
N PHE A 90 10.98 14.93 -6.76
CA PHE A 90 12.28 15.43 -6.29
C PHE A 90 12.18 15.94 -4.85
N ASN A 91 11.19 16.77 -4.57
CA ASN A 91 10.98 17.35 -3.26
C ASN A 91 10.64 16.27 -2.20
N MET A 92 9.83 15.27 -2.54
CA MET A 92 9.53 14.15 -1.66
C MET A 92 10.80 13.36 -1.30
N ILE A 93 11.60 12.95 -2.29
CA ILE A 93 12.83 12.19 -2.04
C ILE A 93 13.84 13.04 -1.29
N LYS A 94 13.93 14.33 -1.60
CA LYS A 94 14.78 15.29 -0.88
C LYS A 94 14.42 15.40 0.60
N LEU A 95 13.15 15.26 0.95
CA LEU A 95 12.68 15.20 2.34
C LEU A 95 13.04 13.88 3.02
N LEU A 96 13.03 12.77 2.30
CA LEU A 96 13.25 11.41 2.83
C LEU A 96 14.74 11.07 2.97
N GLN A 97 15.60 11.61 2.09
CA GLN A 97 17.02 11.25 2.04
C GLN A 97 17.75 11.46 3.38
N GLY A 98 18.54 10.48 3.79
CA GLY A 98 19.30 10.51 5.05
C GLY A 98 18.43 10.47 6.31
N ARG A 99 17.16 10.06 6.20
CA ARG A 99 16.20 10.05 7.29
C ARG A 99 15.44 8.73 7.36
N SER A 100 14.83 8.49 8.51
CA SER A 100 13.87 7.43 8.74
C SER A 100 12.45 7.96 8.48
N HIS A 101 11.63 7.15 7.84
CA HIS A 101 10.21 7.39 7.58
C HIS A 101 9.40 6.12 7.80
N LYS A 102 8.07 6.21 7.81
CA LYS A 102 7.21 5.04 7.99
C LYS A 102 6.35 4.80 6.76
N VAL A 103 6.16 3.51 6.47
CA VAL A 103 5.23 3.02 5.47
C VAL A 103 4.12 2.26 6.19
N TYR A 104 2.88 2.67 5.96
CA TYR A 104 1.69 2.03 6.50
C TYR A 104 0.90 1.38 5.38
N SER A 105 0.51 0.11 5.56
CA SER A 105 -0.50 -0.51 4.71
C SER A 105 -1.70 -0.93 5.54
N GLY A 106 -2.87 -0.43 5.17
CA GLY A 106 -4.16 -0.95 5.61
C GLY A 106 -4.54 -2.15 4.77
N VAL A 107 -5.05 -3.19 5.40
CA VAL A 107 -5.52 -4.42 4.75
C VAL A 107 -6.92 -4.73 5.25
N VAL A 108 -7.80 -5.09 4.33
CA VAL A 108 -9.18 -5.51 4.62
C VAL A 108 -9.44 -6.85 3.95
N VAL A 109 -10.09 -7.74 4.70
CA VAL A 109 -10.64 -8.99 4.20
C VAL A 109 -12.12 -9.01 4.53
N ILE A 110 -12.97 -9.19 3.51
CA ILE A 110 -14.42 -9.36 3.66
C ILE A 110 -14.79 -10.78 3.23
N ASN A 111 -15.46 -11.53 4.12
CA ASN A 111 -16.19 -12.73 3.72
C ASN A 111 -17.68 -12.39 3.59
N THR A 112 -18.18 -12.28 2.37
CA THR A 112 -19.56 -11.84 2.11
C THR A 112 -20.59 -12.85 2.61
N LYS A 113 -20.28 -14.16 2.56
CA LYS A 113 -21.16 -15.23 3.02
C LYS A 113 -21.36 -15.23 4.55
N LYS A 114 -20.32 -14.85 5.30
CA LYS A 114 -20.36 -14.77 6.78
C LYS A 114 -20.73 -13.37 7.27
N ASP A 115 -20.86 -12.40 6.37
CA ASP A 115 -20.94 -10.96 6.66
C ASP A 115 -19.82 -10.48 7.62
N LEU A 116 -18.63 -11.06 7.46
CA LEU A 116 -17.47 -10.78 8.29
C LEU A 116 -16.56 -9.77 7.60
N ILE A 117 -16.17 -8.73 8.34
CA ILE A 117 -15.23 -7.71 7.89
C ILE A 117 -14.06 -7.68 8.87
N LEU A 118 -12.89 -8.03 8.40
CA LEU A 118 -11.63 -7.91 9.12
C LEU A 118 -10.82 -6.76 8.55
N LYS A 119 -10.31 -5.89 9.40
CA LYS A 119 -9.43 -4.79 9.01
C LYS A 119 -8.24 -4.68 9.95
N ASN A 120 -7.07 -4.39 9.38
CA ASN A 120 -5.84 -4.21 10.13
C ASN A 120 -4.91 -3.24 9.40
N SER A 121 -3.90 -2.73 10.10
CA SER A 121 -2.80 -1.97 9.52
C SER A 121 -1.46 -2.51 9.99
N VAL A 122 -0.44 -2.31 9.17
CA VAL A 122 0.95 -2.65 9.48
C VAL A 122 1.81 -1.43 9.19
N ALA A 123 2.65 -1.06 10.16
CA ALA A 123 3.65 -0.01 10.02
C ALA A 123 5.05 -0.63 9.89
N THR A 124 5.87 -0.05 9.02
CA THR A 124 7.28 -0.42 8.84
C THR A 124 8.11 0.85 8.72
N GLU A 125 9.17 0.92 9.50
CA GLU A 125 10.15 2.00 9.39
C GLU A 125 11.16 1.67 8.29
N VAL A 126 11.45 2.66 7.43
CA VAL A 126 12.43 2.58 6.36
C VAL A 126 13.45 3.70 6.56
N VAL A 127 14.72 3.35 6.55
CA VAL A 127 15.83 4.30 6.67
C VAL A 127 16.46 4.51 5.30
N PHE A 128 16.53 5.75 4.85
CA PHE A 128 17.20 6.12 3.60
C PHE A 128 18.64 6.59 3.88
N SER A 129 19.55 6.14 3.03
CA SER A 129 20.89 6.71 2.93
C SER A 129 20.85 8.18 2.48
N LYS A 130 21.93 8.91 2.72
CA LYS A 130 22.08 10.26 2.19
C LYS A 130 22.22 10.21 0.67
N MET A 131 21.53 11.14 0.01
CA MET A 131 21.54 11.30 -1.44
C MET A 131 21.83 12.76 -1.80
N ASN A 132 22.64 12.98 -2.84
CA ASN A 132 22.80 14.30 -3.42
C ASN A 132 21.74 14.57 -4.50
N ASP A 133 21.60 15.82 -4.90
CA ASP A 133 20.55 16.23 -5.85
C ASP A 133 20.70 15.57 -7.23
N ASN A 134 21.91 15.27 -7.65
CA ASN A 134 22.15 14.61 -8.93
C ASN A 134 21.68 13.14 -8.91
N GLU A 135 21.88 12.43 -7.80
CA GLU A 135 21.38 11.06 -7.61
C GLU A 135 19.85 11.03 -7.62
N ILE A 136 19.21 11.98 -6.93
CA ILE A 136 17.76 12.12 -6.92
C ILE A 136 17.24 12.38 -8.34
N ARG A 137 17.82 13.32 -9.09
CA ARG A 137 17.38 13.63 -10.47
C ARG A 137 17.54 12.44 -11.39
N LYS A 138 18.65 11.72 -11.34
CA LYS A 138 18.86 10.48 -12.13
C LYS A 138 17.81 9.41 -11.83
N TYR A 139 17.40 9.30 -10.57
CA TYR A 139 16.33 8.35 -10.21
C TYR A 139 14.98 8.79 -10.79
N ILE A 140 14.66 10.08 -10.77
CA ILE A 140 13.41 10.60 -11.34
C ILE A 140 13.35 10.41 -12.86
N GLU A 141 14.48 10.55 -13.56
CA GLU A 141 14.57 10.30 -15.01
C GLU A 141 14.11 8.89 -15.40
N THR A 142 14.21 7.91 -14.50
CA THR A 142 13.71 6.55 -14.72
C THR A 142 12.19 6.47 -14.80
N LYS A 143 11.46 7.50 -14.37
CA LYS A 143 10.00 7.57 -14.20
C LYS A 143 9.41 6.60 -13.16
N GLU A 144 10.24 5.77 -12.53
CA GLU A 144 9.82 4.84 -11.49
C GLU A 144 9.13 5.53 -10.29
N PRO A 145 9.55 6.73 -9.84
CA PRO A 145 8.92 7.43 -8.70
C PRO A 145 7.45 7.78 -8.87
N LEU A 146 7.00 8.07 -10.09
CA LEU A 146 5.80 8.87 -10.37
C LEU A 146 4.47 8.20 -9.99
N ASP A 147 4.43 6.88 -9.86
CA ASP A 147 3.21 6.12 -9.50
C ASP A 147 3.22 5.59 -8.06
N LYS A 148 4.18 6.02 -7.24
CA LYS A 148 4.43 5.44 -5.91
C LYS A 148 4.27 6.45 -4.79
N ALA A 149 3.63 6.04 -3.69
CA ALA A 149 3.58 6.83 -2.47
C ALA A 149 5.00 7.10 -1.94
N GLY A 150 5.29 8.34 -1.56
CA GLY A 150 6.64 8.78 -1.15
C GLY A 150 7.66 8.81 -2.29
N ALA A 151 7.22 8.68 -3.54
CA ALA A 151 8.04 8.76 -4.75
C ALA A 151 9.19 7.74 -4.83
N TYR A 152 9.03 6.52 -4.28
CA TYR A 152 10.02 5.45 -4.46
C TYR A 152 9.42 4.05 -4.44
N GLY A 153 10.13 3.10 -5.08
CA GLY A 153 9.81 1.68 -5.08
C GLY A 153 10.95 0.83 -4.52
N ILE A 154 10.69 0.10 -3.42
CA ILE A 154 11.73 -0.73 -2.80
C ILE A 154 12.15 -1.94 -3.65
N GLN A 155 11.28 -2.39 -4.55
CA GLN A 155 11.55 -3.52 -5.46
C GLN A 155 12.30 -3.10 -6.73
N GLY A 156 12.31 -1.80 -7.02
CA GLY A 156 12.97 -1.24 -8.20
C GLY A 156 14.30 -0.56 -7.87
N ILE A 157 14.64 0.42 -8.70
CA ILE A 157 15.88 1.21 -8.55
C ILE A 157 15.89 1.97 -7.23
N GLY A 158 14.71 2.44 -6.74
CA GLY A 158 14.58 3.11 -5.46
C GLY A 158 15.04 2.29 -4.25
N GLY A 159 15.09 0.97 -4.39
CA GLY A 159 15.61 0.07 -3.34
C GLY A 159 17.08 0.30 -3.00
N ILE A 160 17.89 0.86 -3.91
CA ILE A 160 19.32 1.15 -3.65
C ILE A 160 19.52 2.25 -2.60
N PHE A 161 18.50 3.06 -2.35
CA PHE A 161 18.54 4.14 -1.36
C PHE A 161 18.11 3.68 0.04
N VAL A 162 17.54 2.47 0.15
CA VAL A 162 17.12 1.91 1.44
C VAL A 162 18.33 1.32 2.15
N GLU A 163 18.72 1.92 3.27
CA GLU A 163 19.81 1.45 4.12
C GLU A 163 19.34 0.36 5.08
N GLU A 164 18.13 0.53 5.65
CA GLU A 164 17.58 -0.39 6.65
C GLU A 164 16.05 -0.42 6.59
N ILE A 165 15.47 -1.57 6.93
CA ILE A 165 14.04 -1.76 7.17
C ILE A 165 13.85 -2.34 8.56
N ARG A 166 12.99 -1.70 9.37
CA ARG A 166 12.57 -2.20 10.68
C ARG A 166 11.09 -2.56 10.64
N GLY A 167 10.79 -3.81 10.41
CA GLY A 167 9.42 -4.31 10.26
C GLY A 167 9.24 -5.24 9.07
N CYS A 168 8.09 -5.17 8.42
CA CYS A 168 7.70 -6.08 7.34
C CYS A 168 8.07 -5.53 5.96
N TYR A 169 8.99 -6.20 5.26
CA TYR A 169 9.36 -5.86 3.88
C TYR A 169 8.13 -5.84 2.94
N TYR A 170 7.27 -6.86 3.03
CA TYR A 170 6.08 -6.94 2.17
C TYR A 170 5.06 -5.83 2.43
N ASN A 171 5.06 -5.26 3.63
CA ASN A 171 4.30 -4.06 3.93
C ASN A 171 4.83 -2.87 3.10
N VAL A 172 6.14 -2.70 2.99
CA VAL A 172 6.75 -1.63 2.18
C VAL A 172 6.44 -1.81 0.69
N VAL A 173 6.37 -3.05 0.22
CA VAL A 173 5.94 -3.37 -1.17
C VAL A 173 4.47 -3.03 -1.40
N GLY A 174 3.62 -3.13 -0.35
CA GLY A 174 2.21 -2.72 -0.40
C GLY A 174 1.17 -3.78 -0.05
N LEU A 175 1.59 -4.97 0.43
CA LEU A 175 0.69 -6.03 0.93
C LEU A 175 1.40 -6.85 2.02
N PRO A 176 1.12 -6.62 3.32
CA PRO A 176 1.78 -7.31 4.43
C PRO A 176 1.31 -8.77 4.53
N LEU A 177 2.00 -9.69 3.83
CA LEU A 177 1.59 -11.08 3.63
C LEU A 177 1.35 -11.86 4.92
N ASN A 178 2.20 -11.70 5.94
CA ASN A 178 2.02 -12.40 7.21
C ASN A 178 0.70 -12.01 7.89
N LYS A 179 0.40 -10.71 7.94
CA LYS A 179 -0.86 -10.21 8.49
C LYS A 179 -2.06 -10.66 7.66
N LEU A 180 -1.98 -10.56 6.32
CA LEU A 180 -3.04 -11.01 5.43
C LEU A 180 -3.31 -12.51 5.58
N LYS A 181 -2.25 -13.35 5.70
CA LYS A 181 -2.40 -14.79 5.95
C LYS A 181 -3.26 -15.05 7.19
N THR A 182 -2.93 -14.42 8.33
CA THR A 182 -3.71 -14.58 9.57
C THR A 182 -5.17 -14.15 9.39
N MET A 183 -5.40 -13.03 8.70
CA MET A 183 -6.77 -12.54 8.42
C MET A 183 -7.55 -13.50 7.51
N LEU A 184 -6.91 -14.12 6.53
CA LEU A 184 -7.54 -15.12 5.67
C LEU A 184 -7.90 -16.39 6.45
N GLU A 185 -7.01 -16.87 7.33
CA GLU A 185 -7.28 -18.02 8.21
C GLU A 185 -8.47 -17.77 9.14
N GLU A 186 -8.66 -16.54 9.61
CA GLU A 186 -9.82 -16.14 10.43
C GLU A 186 -11.11 -15.99 9.60
N ALA A 187 -10.96 -15.53 8.35
CA ALA A 187 -12.10 -15.25 7.47
C ALA A 187 -12.73 -16.52 6.87
N ILE A 188 -11.96 -17.56 6.60
CA ILE A 188 -12.40 -18.81 5.95
C ILE A 188 -12.97 -19.78 6.97
#